data_cb328c0e9bcc852d7c83c4a8e9a51363
#
_entry.id   cb328c0e9bcc852d7c83c4a8e9a51363
#
_cell.length_a   1.000
_cell.length_b   1.000
_cell.length_c   1.000
_cell.angle_alpha   90.00
_cell.angle_beta   90.00
_cell.angle_gamma   90.00
#
_symmetry.space_group_name_H-M   'P 1'
#
loop_
_entity.id
_entity.type
_entity.pdbx_description
1 polymer ?
#
loop_
_entity_poly.entity_id
_entity_poly.type
_entity_poly.pdbx_seq_one_letter_code
_entity_poly.pdbx_strand_id
1 'polypeptide(L)'
;GNIIFANARIGPYCKLGDNNVISAGCSIEHNNELGNNNTFGPGVMYSGSCITGDNNKFGTMVGIEPNVNIGSNNIISSGLIVNRNINDNQLVRNLSKIEILNKE
;
A
#
# COMPACT_ATOMS: atom_id res chain seq x y z
N GLY A 1 5.44 -17.10 -6.15
CA GLY A 1 4.00 -16.83 -6.22
C GLY A 1 3.52 -15.84 -5.19
N ASN A 2 2.32 -15.39 -5.35
CA ASN A 2 1.69 -14.40 -4.48
C ASN A 2 0.47 -15.00 -3.79
N ILE A 3 0.13 -14.47 -2.62
CA ILE A 3 -1.11 -14.81 -1.92
C ILE A 3 -2.06 -13.64 -2.06
N ILE A 4 -3.21 -13.86 -2.68
CA ILE A 4 -4.21 -12.83 -2.92
C ILE A 4 -5.51 -13.30 -2.26
N PHE A 5 -5.96 -12.54 -1.26
CA PHE A 5 -7.14 -12.90 -0.49
C PHE A 5 -8.45 -12.46 -1.16
N ALA A 6 -9.56 -12.86 -0.56
CA ALA A 6 -10.89 -12.62 -1.11
C ALA A 6 -11.17 -11.14 -1.32
N ASN A 7 -11.88 -10.83 -2.41
CA ASN A 7 -12.29 -9.48 -2.78
C ASN A 7 -11.14 -8.51 -3.03
N ALA A 8 -9.91 -9.00 -3.15
CA ALA A 8 -8.83 -8.18 -3.65
C ALA A 8 -8.93 -8.06 -5.16
N ARG A 9 -8.61 -6.87 -5.67
CA ARG A 9 -8.71 -6.58 -7.10
C ARG A 9 -7.36 -6.11 -7.62
N ILE A 10 -6.97 -6.66 -8.77
CA ILE A 10 -5.76 -6.22 -9.46
C ILE A 10 -6.16 -5.81 -10.87
N GLY A 11 -5.93 -4.55 -11.18
CA GLY A 11 -6.29 -3.97 -12.46
C GLY A 11 -5.39 -4.43 -13.60
N PRO A 12 -5.70 -4.00 -14.83
CA PRO A 12 -4.97 -4.42 -16.01
C PRO A 12 -3.56 -3.83 -16.07
N TYR A 13 -2.69 -4.54 -16.77
CA TYR A 13 -1.30 -4.13 -17.03
C TYR A 13 -0.45 -3.96 -15.77
N CYS A 14 -0.81 -4.64 -14.69
CA CYS A 14 0.02 -4.69 -13.50
C CYS A 14 1.09 -5.77 -13.62
N LYS A 15 2.26 -5.49 -13.06
CA LYS A 15 3.37 -6.46 -12.96
C LYS A 15 3.66 -6.70 -11.49
N LEU A 16 3.53 -7.94 -11.07
CA LEU A 16 3.79 -8.34 -9.70
C LEU A 16 5.01 -9.26 -9.66
N GLY A 17 5.93 -8.97 -8.75
CA GLY A 17 6.98 -9.89 -8.42
C GLY A 17 6.45 -11.08 -7.63
N ASP A 18 7.27 -11.64 -6.75
CA ASP A 18 6.95 -12.84 -5.99
C ASP A 18 6.78 -12.57 -4.51
N ASN A 19 6.08 -13.49 -3.86
CA ASN A 19 5.91 -13.51 -2.40
C ASN A 19 5.24 -12.26 -1.83
N ASN A 20 4.36 -11.64 -2.59
CA ASN A 20 3.53 -10.58 -2.07
C ASN A 20 2.28 -11.15 -1.41
N VAL A 21 1.85 -10.52 -0.33
CA VAL A 21 0.59 -10.87 0.35
C VAL A 21 -0.36 -9.69 0.18
N ILE A 22 -1.43 -9.92 -0.55
CA ILE A 22 -2.44 -8.88 -0.82
C ILE A 22 -3.71 -9.29 -0.08
N SER A 23 -3.97 -8.59 1.03
CA SER A 23 -5.05 -8.93 1.95
C SER A 23 -6.43 -8.60 1.38
N ALA A 24 -7.46 -9.02 2.09
CA ALA A 24 -8.84 -8.87 1.65
C ALA A 24 -9.22 -7.41 1.37
N GLY A 25 -9.99 -7.20 0.32
CA GLY A 25 -10.52 -5.89 -0.02
C GLY A 25 -9.52 -4.89 -0.58
N CYS A 26 -8.28 -5.29 -0.83
CA CYS A 26 -7.33 -4.42 -1.50
C CYS A 26 -7.73 -4.16 -2.94
N SER A 27 -7.44 -2.96 -3.42
CA SER A 27 -7.62 -2.60 -4.82
C SER A 27 -6.31 -2.05 -5.35
N ILE A 28 -5.75 -2.73 -6.34
CA ILE A 28 -4.54 -2.28 -7.03
C ILE A 28 -4.96 -1.94 -8.45
N GLU A 29 -4.95 -0.66 -8.77
CA GLU A 29 -5.42 -0.15 -10.04
C GLU A 29 -4.43 -0.45 -11.17
N HIS A 30 -4.71 0.05 -12.34
CA HIS A 30 -3.98 -0.26 -13.57
C HIS A 30 -2.51 0.17 -13.55
N ASN A 31 -1.69 -0.52 -14.32
CA ASN A 31 -0.30 -0.13 -14.62
C ASN A 31 0.61 -0.01 -13.38
N ASN A 32 0.33 -0.78 -12.34
CA ASN A 32 1.21 -0.82 -11.18
C ASN A 32 2.33 -1.83 -11.35
N GLU A 33 3.50 -1.51 -10.82
CA GLU A 33 4.60 -2.44 -10.72
C GLU A 33 4.93 -2.65 -9.26
N LEU A 34 4.81 -3.89 -8.80
CA LEU A 34 5.16 -4.30 -7.45
C LEU A 34 6.35 -5.25 -7.49
N GLY A 35 7.32 -5.01 -6.65
CA GLY A 35 8.45 -5.91 -6.49
C GLY A 35 8.07 -7.17 -5.72
N ASN A 36 8.97 -7.61 -4.84
CA ASN A 36 8.83 -8.86 -4.10
C ASN A 36 8.64 -8.61 -2.60
N ASN A 37 8.00 -9.59 -1.95
CA ASN A 37 7.90 -9.63 -0.50
C ASN A 37 7.20 -8.41 0.12
N ASN A 38 6.24 -7.84 -0.57
CA ASN A 38 5.43 -6.76 -0.03
C ASN A 38 4.19 -7.34 0.66
N THR A 39 3.80 -6.72 1.77
CA THR A 39 2.60 -7.12 2.51
C THR A 39 1.63 -5.96 2.55
N PHE A 40 0.43 -6.19 2.06
CA PHE A 40 -0.64 -5.18 2.02
C PHE A 40 -1.71 -5.56 3.02
N GLY A 41 -1.94 -4.71 4.01
CA GLY A 41 -3.02 -4.89 4.96
C GLY A 41 -4.40 -4.79 4.29
N PRO A 42 -5.46 -5.18 5.00
CA PRO A 42 -6.81 -5.12 4.42
C PRO A 42 -7.19 -3.72 3.94
N GLY A 43 -7.85 -3.65 2.81
CA GLY A 43 -8.40 -2.41 2.28
C GLY A 43 -7.39 -1.41 1.74
N VAL A 44 -6.15 -1.81 1.51
CA VAL A 44 -5.15 -0.93 0.87
C VAL A 44 -5.61 -0.62 -0.54
N MET A 45 -5.53 0.66 -0.91
CA MET A 45 -5.94 1.13 -2.22
C MET A 45 -4.79 1.80 -2.94
N TYR A 46 -4.33 1.18 -4.01
CA TYR A 46 -3.30 1.71 -4.91
C TYR A 46 -3.95 2.35 -6.12
N SER A 47 -3.66 3.61 -6.33
CA SER A 47 -4.01 4.28 -7.58
C SER A 47 -3.08 3.83 -8.71
N GLY A 48 -3.37 4.25 -9.93
CA GLY A 48 -2.65 3.76 -11.09
C GLY A 48 -1.22 4.26 -11.23
N SER A 49 -0.42 3.48 -11.95
CA SER A 49 0.92 3.87 -12.42
C SER A 49 1.92 4.17 -11.30
N CYS A 50 1.85 3.42 -10.21
CA CYS A 50 2.83 3.48 -9.14
C CYS A 50 3.92 2.42 -9.35
N ILE A 51 5.10 2.69 -8.82
CA ILE A 51 6.21 1.73 -8.82
C ILE A 51 6.62 1.49 -7.38
N THR A 52 6.61 0.23 -6.97
CA THR A 52 6.91 -0.17 -5.59
C THR A 52 8.02 -1.20 -5.58
N GLY A 53 9.01 -0.99 -4.75
CA GLY A 53 10.13 -1.90 -4.60
C GLY A 53 9.76 -3.15 -3.79
N ASP A 54 10.72 -3.61 -2.97
CA ASP A 54 10.61 -4.88 -2.24
C ASP A 54 10.47 -4.66 -0.75
N ASN A 55 9.93 -5.67 -0.07
CA ASN A 55 9.92 -5.75 1.40
C ASN A 55 9.22 -4.57 2.09
N ASN A 56 8.14 -4.09 1.52
CA ASN A 56 7.34 -3.03 2.13
C ASN A 56 6.16 -3.63 2.90
N LYS A 57 5.79 -2.96 3.99
CA LYS A 57 4.61 -3.31 4.78
C LYS A 57 3.66 -2.13 4.78
N PHE A 58 2.48 -2.34 4.23
CA PHE A 58 1.42 -1.35 4.20
C PHE A 58 0.37 -1.71 5.23
N GLY A 59 0.08 -0.79 6.14
CA GLY A 59 -0.95 -1.00 7.14
C GLY A 59 -2.35 -1.01 6.55
N THR A 60 -3.33 -1.25 7.40
CA THR A 60 -4.73 -1.33 7.01
C THR A 60 -5.22 -0.03 6.40
N MET A 61 -5.93 -0.12 5.28
CA MET A 61 -6.57 1.02 4.61
C MET A 61 -5.63 2.15 4.23
N VAL A 62 -4.39 1.84 3.92
CA VAL A 62 -3.47 2.82 3.34
C VAL A 62 -3.89 3.09 1.90
N GLY A 63 -3.88 4.36 1.52
CA GLY A 63 -4.12 4.77 0.14
C GLY A 63 -2.84 5.30 -0.49
N ILE A 64 -2.62 4.97 -1.75
CA ILE A 64 -1.47 5.46 -2.51
C ILE A 64 -1.99 6.24 -3.71
N GLU A 65 -1.60 7.50 -3.81
CA GLU A 65 -1.99 8.38 -4.91
C GLU A 65 -1.35 7.96 -6.24
N PRO A 66 -1.91 8.40 -7.39
CA PRO A 66 -1.34 8.03 -8.69
C PRO A 66 0.11 8.47 -8.86
N ASN A 67 0.86 7.68 -9.59
CA ASN A 67 2.24 7.98 -10.00
C ASN A 67 3.23 8.14 -8.84
N VAL A 68 2.92 7.58 -7.69
CA VAL A 68 3.84 7.58 -6.54
C VAL A 68 4.84 6.44 -6.69
N ASN A 69 6.10 6.73 -6.42
CA ASN A 69 7.15 5.73 -6.36
C ASN A 69 7.52 5.45 -4.91
N ILE A 70 7.50 4.19 -4.54
CA ILE A 70 7.85 3.72 -3.19
C ILE A 70 9.04 2.79 -3.33
N GLY A 71 10.09 3.07 -2.59
CA GLY A 71 11.30 2.26 -2.59
C GLY A 71 11.11 0.94 -1.86
N SER A 72 12.14 0.49 -1.16
CA SER A 72 12.16 -0.81 -0.49
C SER A 72 12.34 -0.66 1.01
N ASN A 73 11.91 -1.69 1.74
CA ASN A 73 12.09 -1.80 3.19
C ASN A 73 11.38 -0.68 3.97
N ASN A 74 10.19 -0.32 3.55
CA ASN A 74 9.39 0.71 4.20
C ASN A 74 8.28 0.10 5.04
N ILE A 75 7.90 0.81 6.09
CA ILE A 75 6.70 0.52 6.88
C ILE A 75 5.80 1.74 6.80
N ILE A 76 4.58 1.54 6.31
CA ILE A 76 3.60 2.61 6.17
C ILE A 76 2.45 2.31 7.10
N SER A 77 2.23 3.19 8.08
CA SER A 77 1.23 3.00 9.11
C SER A 77 -0.19 3.05 8.57
N SER A 78 -1.10 2.37 9.24
CA SER A 78 -2.50 2.25 8.82
C SER A 78 -3.20 3.59 8.66
N GLY A 79 -4.10 3.67 7.69
CA GLY A 79 -4.96 4.81 7.47
C GLY A 79 -4.34 6.02 6.80
N LEU A 80 -3.08 5.92 6.37
CA LEU A 80 -2.41 7.03 5.70
C LEU A 80 -2.75 7.11 4.22
N ILE A 81 -2.80 8.33 3.72
CA ILE A 81 -2.84 8.60 2.27
C ILE A 81 -1.46 9.09 1.86
N VAL A 82 -0.78 8.31 1.05
CA VAL A 82 0.56 8.63 0.57
C VAL A 82 0.45 9.40 -0.74
N ASN A 83 0.88 10.65 -0.73
CA ASN A 83 0.78 11.56 -1.86
C ASN A 83 2.13 12.06 -2.38
N ARG A 84 3.21 11.39 -1.98
CA ARG A 84 4.57 11.71 -2.41
C ARG A 84 5.43 10.47 -2.45
N ASN A 85 6.54 10.53 -3.16
CA ASN A 85 7.47 9.42 -3.25
C ASN A 85 8.11 9.13 -1.89
N ILE A 86 8.36 7.86 -1.65
CA ILE A 86 8.98 7.36 -0.42
C ILE A 86 10.25 6.63 -0.81
N ASN A 87 11.36 7.02 -0.22
CA ASN A 87 12.67 6.39 -0.45
C ASN A 87 12.75 5.06 0.32
N ASP A 88 13.90 4.43 0.27
CA ASP A 88 14.12 3.17 0.99
C ASP A 88 14.25 3.40 2.50
N ASN A 89 13.91 2.37 3.27
CA ASN A 89 14.16 2.29 4.71
C ASN A 89 13.46 3.39 5.52
N GLN A 90 12.21 3.66 5.20
CA GLN A 90 11.43 4.71 5.86
C GLN A 90 10.32 4.13 6.73
N LEU A 91 10.07 4.77 7.86
CA LEU A 91 8.85 4.58 8.64
C LEU A 91 7.96 5.79 8.40
N VAL A 92 6.81 5.56 7.80
CA VAL A 92 5.85 6.63 7.47
C VAL A 92 4.67 6.51 8.42
N ARG A 93 4.43 7.54 9.20
CA ARG A 93 3.36 7.55 10.20
C ARG A 93 2.79 8.95 10.38
N ASN A 94 1.58 9.01 10.93
CA ASN A 94 0.98 10.26 11.34
C ASN A 94 1.54 10.73 12.67
N LEU A 95 1.67 12.04 12.82
CA LEU A 95 1.95 12.66 14.11
C LEU A 95 0.68 12.88 14.92
N SER A 96 -0.48 12.91 14.26
CA SER A 96 -1.75 13.19 14.92
C SER A 96 -2.27 11.98 15.68
N LYS A 97 -2.86 12.24 16.83
CA LYS A 97 -3.50 11.23 17.67
C LYS A 97 -5.02 11.33 17.48
N ILE A 98 -5.71 10.23 17.77
CA ILE A 98 -7.17 10.28 17.84
C ILE A 98 -7.55 11.14 19.02
N GLU A 99 -8.43 12.11 18.79
CA GLU A 99 -9.00 12.94 19.83
C GLU A 99 -10.47 12.60 19.97
N ILE A 100 -10.88 12.28 21.19
CA ILE A 100 -12.25 11.89 21.46
C ILE A 100 -12.88 12.98 22.30
N LEU A 101 -13.90 13.61 21.75
CA LEU A 101 -14.62 14.71 22.38
C LEU A 101 -16.06 14.30 22.68
N ASN A 102 -16.62 14.87 23.76
CA ASN A 102 -18.04 14.72 24.04
C ASN A 102 -18.84 15.51 23.00
N LYS A 103 -19.84 14.87 22.44
CA LYS A 103 -20.75 15.51 21.50
C LYS A 103 -21.91 16.11 22.29
N GLU A 104 -22.16 17.36 22.10
CA GLU A 104 -23.25 18.06 22.74
C GLU A 104 -24.55 18.01 21.97
#